data_4c31906a37c019298df2402eccf7b28d
#
_entry.id   4c31906a37c019298df2402eccf7b28d
#
_cell.length_a   1.000
_cell.length_b   1.000
_cell.length_c   1.000
_cell.angle_alpha   90.00
_cell.angle_beta   90.00
_cell.angle_gamma   90.00
#
_symmetry.space_group_name_H-M   'P 1'
#
loop_
_entity.id
_entity.type
_entity.pdbx_description
1 polymer ?
#
loop_
_entity_poly.entity_id
_entity_poly.type
_entity_poly.pdbx_seq_one_letter_code
_entity_poly.pdbx_strand_id
1 'polypeptide(L)'
;MRRLSLILLLLSCLTAVAQDNYKKVLTPGKVWKCLVVRDYVSDVVKDPYTVTVECDTIVDNRKCWKMSSVYDDSGQPASYWDDIVAYEENGKVYAYKHPDNTEGDWTLMLDFTLHKGDVATEFGSIVTEEDSVEVNGILYRRLSINGDYWVEGIGPNTDYWRSNISKPTHMETREMLACYENGKLLFSKDDFDKEAYKRVENGVNSITVQKGEESATYDMGGRRINAPRKGEIYIQDGVKRMAR
;
A
#
# COMPACT_ATOMS: atom_id res chain seq x y z
N MET A 1 -4.57 -10.98 44.29
CA MET A 1 -4.65 -11.74 43.02
C MET A 1 -5.67 -11.16 42.03
N ARG A 2 -6.91 -10.79 42.41
CA ARG A 2 -7.92 -10.22 41.49
C ARG A 2 -7.52 -8.92 40.77
N ARG A 3 -6.71 -8.05 41.40
CA ARG A 3 -6.28 -6.77 40.77
C ARG A 3 -5.18 -6.93 39.72
N LEU A 4 -4.33 -7.97 39.86
CA LEU A 4 -3.29 -8.27 38.86
C LEU A 4 -3.90 -8.82 37.54
N SER A 5 -4.95 -9.63 37.64
CA SER A 5 -5.65 -10.18 36.48
C SER A 5 -6.35 -9.08 35.64
N LEU A 6 -6.85 -8.02 36.31
CA LEU A 6 -7.53 -6.90 35.61
C LEU A 6 -6.52 -6.05 34.82
N ILE A 7 -5.32 -5.84 35.34
CA ILE A 7 -4.25 -5.09 34.66
C ILE A 7 -3.73 -5.88 33.46
N LEU A 8 -3.58 -7.20 33.58
CA LEU A 8 -3.17 -8.05 32.45
C LEU A 8 -4.23 -8.05 31.33
N LEU A 9 -5.53 -8.04 31.68
CA LEU A 9 -6.62 -7.98 30.71
C LEU A 9 -6.66 -6.62 30.00
N LEU A 10 -6.41 -5.51 30.72
CA LEU A 10 -6.33 -4.17 30.12
C LEU A 10 -5.10 -4.01 29.20
N LEU A 11 -3.94 -4.60 29.54
CA LEU A 11 -2.79 -4.58 28.65
C LEU A 11 -3.02 -5.40 27.38
N SER A 12 -3.74 -6.52 27.44
CA SER A 12 -4.06 -7.33 26.25
C SER A 12 -5.05 -6.62 25.30
N CYS A 13 -5.93 -5.76 25.82
CA CYS A 13 -6.83 -4.96 24.98
C CYS A 13 -6.11 -3.80 24.25
N LEU A 14 -5.00 -3.29 24.80
CA LEU A 14 -4.23 -2.21 24.15
C LEU A 14 -3.41 -2.67 22.95
N THR A 15 -3.06 -3.95 22.88
CA THR A 15 -2.33 -4.51 21.73
C THR A 15 -3.23 -4.87 20.55
N ALA A 16 -4.55 -4.98 20.75
CA ALA A 16 -5.51 -5.34 19.69
C ALA A 16 -5.93 -4.16 18.80
N VAL A 17 -5.64 -2.91 19.19
CA VAL A 17 -6.10 -1.71 18.46
C VAL A 17 -5.11 -1.24 17.40
N ALA A 18 -3.88 -1.76 17.38
CA ALA A 18 -2.84 -1.32 16.44
C ALA A 18 -2.85 -2.04 15.07
N GLN A 19 -3.74 -3.02 14.90
CA GLN A 19 -3.72 -3.91 13.72
C GLN A 19 -4.78 -3.56 12.65
N ASP A 20 -5.59 -2.52 12.86
CA ASP A 20 -6.85 -2.33 12.10
C ASP A 20 -6.77 -1.39 10.89
N ASN A 21 -5.59 -0.95 10.45
CA ASN A 21 -5.49 -0.02 9.32
C ASN A 21 -4.74 -0.55 8.09
N TYR A 22 -4.23 -1.78 8.12
CA TYR A 22 -3.56 -2.34 6.96
C TYR A 22 -4.56 -2.67 5.84
N LYS A 23 -4.32 -2.09 4.66
CA LYS A 23 -5.12 -2.36 3.48
C LYS A 23 -4.53 -3.53 2.70
N LYS A 24 -5.35 -4.56 2.47
CA LYS A 24 -4.91 -5.74 1.72
C LYS A 24 -4.73 -5.45 0.25
N VAL A 25 -3.62 -5.94 -0.29
CA VAL A 25 -3.34 -5.95 -1.73
C VAL A 25 -4.15 -7.03 -2.43
N LEU A 26 -4.18 -8.25 -1.87
CA LEU A 26 -4.89 -9.38 -2.46
C LEU A 26 -6.34 -9.43 -1.96
N THR A 27 -7.26 -8.88 -2.75
CA THR A 27 -8.70 -8.95 -2.50
C THR A 27 -9.43 -9.50 -3.73
N PRO A 28 -10.50 -10.29 -3.56
CA PRO A 28 -11.26 -10.82 -4.68
C PRO A 28 -11.77 -9.72 -5.59
N GLY A 29 -11.68 -9.93 -6.91
CA GLY A 29 -12.13 -8.96 -7.90
C GLY A 29 -11.24 -7.74 -8.06
N LYS A 30 -10.04 -7.74 -7.47
CA LYS A 30 -9.04 -6.72 -7.75
C LYS A 30 -8.39 -7.00 -9.10
N VAL A 31 -8.21 -5.92 -9.87
CA VAL A 31 -7.70 -5.96 -11.23
C VAL A 31 -6.67 -4.86 -11.41
N TRP A 32 -5.52 -5.20 -11.94
CA TRP A 32 -4.50 -4.23 -12.36
C TRP A 32 -4.43 -4.19 -13.88
N LYS A 33 -4.53 -3.00 -14.45
CA LYS A 33 -4.20 -2.72 -15.84
C LYS A 33 -2.74 -2.31 -15.92
N CYS A 34 -1.99 -3.02 -16.71
CA CYS A 34 -0.54 -2.90 -16.80
C CYS A 34 -0.10 -2.71 -18.25
N LEU A 35 1.12 -2.26 -18.44
CA LEU A 35 1.74 -2.05 -19.75
C LEU A 35 3.16 -2.63 -19.74
N VAL A 36 3.44 -3.48 -20.70
CA VAL A 36 4.83 -3.84 -21.07
C VAL A 36 5.30 -2.88 -22.12
N VAL A 37 6.44 -2.25 -21.90
CA VAL A 37 7.11 -1.42 -22.90
C VAL A 37 8.44 -2.10 -23.25
N ARG A 38 8.59 -2.51 -24.51
CA ARG A 38 9.82 -3.07 -25.06
C ARG A 38 10.43 -2.07 -26.01
N ASP A 39 11.64 -1.60 -25.67
CA ASP A 39 12.39 -0.65 -26.46
C ASP A 39 13.41 -1.41 -27.31
N TYR A 40 13.11 -1.57 -28.58
CA TYR A 40 14.00 -2.14 -29.58
C TYR A 40 14.71 -1.01 -30.33
N VAL A 41 15.89 -1.27 -30.85
CA VAL A 41 16.74 -0.27 -31.56
C VAL A 41 15.97 0.47 -32.69
N SER A 42 14.94 -0.15 -33.25
CA SER A 42 14.17 0.39 -34.37
C SER A 42 12.72 0.71 -34.07
N ASP A 43 12.19 0.28 -32.92
CA ASP A 43 10.77 0.42 -32.60
C ASP A 43 10.50 0.28 -31.11
N VAL A 44 9.41 0.89 -30.63
CA VAL A 44 8.92 0.77 -29.27
C VAL A 44 7.59 0.03 -29.30
N VAL A 45 7.57 -1.18 -28.77
CA VAL A 45 6.38 -2.00 -28.67
C VAL A 45 5.74 -1.79 -27.30
N LYS A 46 4.42 -1.58 -27.27
CA LYS A 46 3.61 -1.37 -26.06
C LYS A 46 2.47 -2.38 -26.00
N ASP A 47 2.56 -3.33 -25.09
CA ASP A 47 1.57 -4.39 -24.95
C ASP A 47 0.80 -4.23 -23.64
N PRO A 48 -0.49 -3.82 -23.68
CA PRO A 48 -1.34 -3.77 -22.50
C PRO A 48 -1.72 -5.18 -22.04
N TYR A 49 -1.75 -5.38 -20.74
CA TYR A 49 -2.19 -6.62 -20.13
C TYR A 49 -2.91 -6.38 -18.80
N THR A 50 -3.65 -7.38 -18.38
CA THR A 50 -4.47 -7.32 -17.18
C THR A 50 -4.05 -8.42 -16.21
N VAL A 51 -3.82 -8.05 -14.94
CA VAL A 51 -3.64 -8.98 -13.83
C VAL A 51 -4.90 -8.99 -12.99
N THR A 52 -5.39 -10.17 -12.61
CA THR A 52 -6.65 -10.33 -11.86
C THR A 52 -6.46 -11.26 -10.67
N VAL A 53 -7.03 -10.90 -9.51
CA VAL A 53 -7.24 -11.82 -8.38
C VAL A 53 -8.56 -12.55 -8.63
N GLU A 54 -8.49 -13.82 -9.01
CA GLU A 54 -9.66 -14.60 -9.46
C GLU A 54 -10.44 -15.21 -8.29
N CYS A 55 -9.99 -16.35 -7.81
CA CYS A 55 -10.69 -17.15 -6.82
C CYS A 55 -9.79 -17.54 -5.66
N ASP A 56 -10.39 -17.94 -4.54
CA ASP A 56 -9.66 -18.52 -3.44
C ASP A 56 -9.33 -20.00 -3.71
N THR A 57 -8.23 -20.45 -3.16
CA THR A 57 -7.78 -21.83 -3.16
C THR A 57 -7.08 -22.15 -1.84
N ILE A 58 -6.78 -23.41 -1.59
CA ILE A 58 -6.06 -23.83 -0.40
C ILE A 58 -4.76 -24.52 -0.84
N VAL A 59 -3.63 -23.97 -0.41
CA VAL A 59 -2.30 -24.57 -0.61
C VAL A 59 -1.61 -24.63 0.76
N ASP A 60 -1.05 -25.76 1.12
CA ASP A 60 -0.37 -26.02 2.41
C ASP A 60 -1.20 -25.59 3.63
N ASN A 61 -2.51 -25.88 3.62
CA ASN A 61 -3.50 -25.47 4.62
C ASN A 61 -3.67 -23.95 4.79
N ARG A 62 -3.23 -23.15 3.81
CA ARG A 62 -3.40 -21.69 3.79
C ARG A 62 -4.43 -21.30 2.76
N LYS A 63 -5.27 -20.33 3.12
CA LYS A 63 -6.16 -19.68 2.17
C LYS A 63 -5.34 -18.75 1.28
N CYS A 64 -5.38 -19.01 -0.02
CA CYS A 64 -4.62 -18.32 -1.05
C CYS A 64 -5.55 -17.79 -2.13
N TRP A 65 -5.03 -16.93 -2.99
CA TRP A 65 -5.71 -16.38 -4.16
C TRP A 65 -5.00 -16.83 -5.41
N LYS A 66 -5.77 -17.32 -6.38
CA LYS A 66 -5.26 -17.56 -7.72
C LYS A 66 -5.24 -16.25 -8.48
N MET A 67 -4.14 -15.98 -9.17
CA MET A 67 -3.98 -14.81 -10.03
C MET A 67 -3.86 -15.26 -11.48
N SER A 68 -4.39 -14.44 -12.38
CA SER A 68 -4.19 -14.59 -13.83
C SER A 68 -3.57 -13.33 -14.41
N SER A 69 -2.84 -13.47 -15.51
CA SER A 69 -2.24 -12.37 -16.23
C SER A 69 -2.37 -12.61 -17.73
N VAL A 70 -3.14 -11.77 -18.41
CA VAL A 70 -3.43 -11.94 -19.84
C VAL A 70 -3.22 -10.66 -20.62
N TYR A 71 -2.70 -10.77 -21.85
CA TYR A 71 -2.65 -9.66 -22.81
C TYR A 71 -4.05 -9.27 -23.24
N ASP A 72 -4.34 -7.97 -23.24
CA ASP A 72 -5.68 -7.44 -23.50
C ASP A 72 -6.14 -7.70 -24.95
N ASP A 73 -5.22 -7.76 -25.90
CA ASP A 73 -5.51 -7.95 -27.33
C ASP A 73 -5.63 -9.41 -27.74
N SER A 74 -4.86 -10.31 -27.16
CA SER A 74 -4.77 -11.72 -27.57
C SER A 74 -5.41 -12.70 -26.59
N GLY A 75 -5.62 -12.28 -25.33
CA GLY A 75 -6.06 -13.16 -24.26
C GLY A 75 -5.05 -14.24 -23.88
N GLN A 76 -3.82 -14.18 -24.45
CA GLN A 76 -2.76 -15.11 -24.10
C GLN A 76 -2.10 -14.73 -22.77
N PRO A 77 -1.50 -15.69 -22.06
CA PRO A 77 -0.73 -15.39 -20.87
C PRO A 77 0.28 -14.27 -21.10
N ALA A 78 0.21 -13.21 -20.28
CA ALA A 78 0.99 -11.99 -20.49
C ALA A 78 2.32 -11.98 -19.74
N SER A 79 2.44 -12.77 -18.71
CA SER A 79 3.63 -12.73 -17.88
C SER A 79 3.84 -14.05 -17.16
N TYR A 80 4.96 -14.14 -16.46
CA TYR A 80 5.28 -15.23 -15.53
C TYR A 80 4.25 -15.37 -14.38
N TRP A 81 3.27 -14.46 -14.31
CA TRP A 81 2.22 -14.40 -13.31
C TRP A 81 0.96 -15.18 -13.67
N ASP A 82 0.94 -15.75 -14.85
CA ASP A 82 -0.15 -16.60 -15.21
C ASP A 82 -0.13 -17.86 -14.34
N ASP A 83 -1.28 -18.13 -13.70
CA ASP A 83 -1.47 -19.27 -12.81
C ASP A 83 -0.69 -19.22 -11.46
N ILE A 84 -0.35 -18.02 -10.98
CA ILE A 84 0.27 -17.86 -9.67
C ILE A 84 -0.77 -17.98 -8.55
N VAL A 85 -0.35 -18.61 -7.47
CA VAL A 85 -1.09 -18.65 -6.22
C VAL A 85 -0.36 -17.76 -5.21
N ALA A 86 -1.09 -16.84 -4.58
CA ALA A 86 -0.52 -15.91 -3.62
C ALA A 86 -1.36 -15.84 -2.35
N TYR A 87 -0.73 -15.58 -1.21
CA TYR A 87 -1.43 -15.23 0.03
C TYR A 87 -0.83 -13.97 0.66
N GLU A 88 -1.60 -13.38 1.54
CA GLU A 88 -1.21 -12.17 2.25
C GLU A 88 -1.48 -12.32 3.75
N GLU A 89 -0.43 -12.12 4.54
CA GLU A 89 -0.48 -12.26 5.99
C GLU A 89 0.44 -11.22 6.66
N ASN A 90 -0.06 -10.55 7.70
CA ASN A 90 0.71 -9.60 8.52
C ASN A 90 1.44 -8.53 7.70
N GLY A 91 0.80 -7.98 6.67
CA GLY A 91 1.39 -6.94 5.81
C GLY A 91 2.41 -7.44 4.79
N LYS A 92 2.49 -8.75 4.59
CA LYS A 92 3.41 -9.39 3.63
C LYS A 92 2.64 -10.20 2.61
N VAL A 93 3.05 -10.09 1.34
CA VAL A 93 2.51 -10.86 0.22
C VAL A 93 3.52 -11.91 -0.18
N TYR A 94 3.06 -13.15 -0.28
CA TYR A 94 3.86 -14.30 -0.70
C TYR A 94 3.24 -14.94 -1.94
N ALA A 95 4.08 -15.39 -2.88
CA ALA A 95 3.66 -16.18 -4.02
C ALA A 95 4.22 -17.60 -3.94
N TYR A 96 3.38 -18.56 -4.34
CA TYR A 96 3.74 -19.96 -4.49
C TYR A 96 4.03 -20.26 -5.96
N LYS A 97 5.09 -21.00 -6.20
CA LYS A 97 5.51 -21.44 -7.53
C LYS A 97 5.90 -20.28 -8.47
N HIS A 98 7.13 -19.93 -8.43
CA HIS A 98 7.78 -19.24 -9.54
C HIS A 98 8.07 -20.25 -10.67
N PRO A 99 7.96 -19.85 -11.96
CA PRO A 99 8.26 -20.75 -13.08
C PRO A 99 9.68 -21.34 -13.05
N ASP A 100 10.60 -20.66 -12.38
CA ASP A 100 11.96 -21.11 -12.19
C ASP A 100 12.18 -21.91 -10.88
N ASN A 101 11.14 -22.00 -10.04
CA ASN A 101 11.22 -22.66 -8.75
C ASN A 101 10.56 -24.05 -8.83
N THR A 102 11.36 -25.09 -9.01
CA THR A 102 10.91 -26.46 -9.18
C THR A 102 10.41 -27.12 -7.89
N GLU A 103 10.59 -26.49 -6.74
CA GLU A 103 10.36 -27.10 -5.42
C GLU A 103 9.13 -26.58 -4.65
N GLY A 104 8.37 -25.63 -5.22
CA GLY A 104 7.10 -25.23 -4.61
C GLY A 104 7.22 -24.42 -3.31
N ASP A 105 8.27 -23.65 -3.16
CA ASP A 105 8.46 -22.79 -1.99
C ASP A 105 7.73 -21.44 -2.11
N TRP A 106 7.37 -20.92 -0.95
CA TRP A 106 6.78 -19.59 -0.83
C TRP A 106 7.85 -18.50 -0.95
N THR A 107 7.69 -17.60 -1.90
CA THR A 107 8.58 -16.45 -2.10
C THR A 107 7.91 -15.17 -1.58
N LEU A 108 8.61 -14.42 -0.73
CA LEU A 108 8.17 -13.09 -0.30
C LEU A 108 8.21 -12.13 -1.48
N MET A 109 7.08 -11.49 -1.76
CA MET A 109 6.89 -10.60 -2.90
C MET A 109 6.91 -9.13 -2.48
N LEU A 110 6.10 -8.79 -1.47
CA LEU A 110 5.99 -7.44 -0.92
C LEU A 110 6.01 -7.53 0.61
N ASP A 111 6.64 -6.57 1.24
CA ASP A 111 6.67 -6.43 2.70
C ASP A 111 6.31 -5.00 3.10
N PHE A 112 5.06 -4.79 3.51
CA PHE A 112 4.60 -3.50 3.99
C PHE A 112 4.88 -3.27 5.49
N THR A 113 5.57 -4.18 6.15
CA THR A 113 6.03 -3.96 7.53
C THR A 113 7.33 -3.17 7.61
N LEU A 114 8.00 -2.98 6.46
CA LEU A 114 9.25 -2.26 6.34
C LEU A 114 9.09 -0.77 6.62
N HIS A 115 10.16 -0.16 7.11
CA HIS A 115 10.29 1.25 7.38
C HIS A 115 11.47 1.86 6.61
N LYS A 116 11.54 3.18 6.55
CA LYS A 116 12.67 3.89 5.94
C LYS A 116 14.00 3.42 6.51
N GLY A 117 14.89 3.00 5.62
CA GLY A 117 16.21 2.45 5.94
C GLY A 117 16.28 0.92 5.96
N ASP A 118 15.13 0.23 6.00
CA ASP A 118 15.10 -1.24 5.95
C ASP A 118 15.45 -1.76 4.56
N VAL A 119 16.01 -2.98 4.53
CA VAL A 119 16.30 -3.69 3.28
C VAL A 119 15.00 -4.30 2.74
N ALA A 120 14.62 -3.89 1.55
CA ALA A 120 13.36 -4.29 0.90
C ALA A 120 13.51 -5.48 -0.04
N THR A 121 14.70 -5.72 -0.59
CA THR A 121 14.95 -6.78 -1.57
C THR A 121 16.18 -7.59 -1.21
N GLU A 122 16.27 -8.83 -1.68
CA GLU A 122 17.46 -9.68 -1.49
C GLU A 122 18.73 -9.11 -2.15
N PHE A 123 18.56 -8.19 -3.14
CA PHE A 123 19.68 -7.47 -3.77
C PHE A 123 20.13 -6.24 -3.00
N GLY A 124 19.60 -6.03 -1.79
CA GLY A 124 19.99 -4.94 -0.92
C GLY A 124 19.35 -3.59 -1.25
N SER A 125 18.27 -3.56 -2.07
CA SER A 125 17.49 -2.33 -2.23
C SER A 125 16.87 -1.93 -0.90
N ILE A 126 16.93 -0.64 -0.56
CA ILE A 126 16.43 -0.12 0.70
C ILE A 126 15.18 0.73 0.51
N VAL A 127 14.36 0.82 1.54
CA VAL A 127 13.28 1.80 1.63
C VAL A 127 13.91 3.18 1.80
N THR A 128 13.85 4.00 0.77
CA THR A 128 14.43 5.35 0.77
C THR A 128 13.52 6.36 1.44
N GLU A 129 12.19 6.20 1.27
CA GLU A 129 11.18 7.05 1.86
C GLU A 129 9.95 6.24 2.29
N GLU A 130 9.29 6.72 3.35
CA GLU A 130 8.03 6.21 3.84
C GLU A 130 7.10 7.41 4.04
N ASP A 131 5.94 7.39 3.34
CA ASP A 131 4.97 8.47 3.38
C ASP A 131 3.54 7.97 3.15
N SER A 132 2.61 8.84 2.83
CA SER A 132 1.25 8.49 2.43
C SER A 132 0.81 9.35 1.27
N VAL A 133 0.05 8.77 0.36
CA VAL A 133 -0.61 9.46 -0.75
C VAL A 133 -2.12 9.45 -0.55
N GLU A 134 -2.79 10.58 -0.78
CA GLU A 134 -4.26 10.67 -0.72
C GLU A 134 -4.86 10.48 -2.10
N VAL A 135 -5.80 9.54 -2.19
CA VAL A 135 -6.60 9.30 -3.39
C VAL A 135 -8.07 9.20 -3.00
N ASN A 136 -8.90 10.07 -3.55
CA ASN A 136 -10.35 10.13 -3.25
C ASN A 136 -10.68 10.24 -1.76
N GLY A 137 -9.89 11.00 -0.99
CA GLY A 137 -10.08 11.18 0.45
C GLY A 137 -9.59 10.00 1.29
N ILE A 138 -8.92 9.02 0.69
CA ILE A 138 -8.34 7.87 1.38
C ILE A 138 -6.82 7.99 1.37
N LEU A 139 -6.20 7.89 2.54
CA LEU A 139 -4.75 7.83 2.67
C LEU A 139 -4.27 6.39 2.47
N TYR A 140 -3.28 6.24 1.60
CA TYR A 140 -2.57 5.00 1.32
C TYR A 140 -1.12 5.17 1.75
N ARG A 141 -0.63 4.27 2.60
CA ARG A 141 0.79 4.24 2.96
C ARG A 141 1.60 3.86 1.73
N ARG A 142 2.70 4.59 1.49
CA ARG A 142 3.59 4.39 0.35
C ARG A 142 5.03 4.22 0.81
N LEU A 143 5.71 3.22 0.25
CA LEU A 143 7.15 2.98 0.41
C LEU A 143 7.83 3.29 -0.91
N SER A 144 8.88 4.10 -0.89
CA SER A 144 9.76 4.34 -2.04
C SER A 144 10.98 3.44 -1.95
N ILE A 145 11.27 2.67 -3.01
CA ILE A 145 12.36 1.71 -3.04
C ILE A 145 13.14 1.92 -4.35
N ASN A 146 14.29 2.60 -4.27
CA ASN A 146 15.16 2.88 -5.44
C ASN A 146 14.42 3.54 -6.63
N GLY A 147 13.43 4.40 -6.37
CA GLY A 147 12.65 5.08 -7.40
C GLY A 147 11.38 4.36 -7.83
N ASP A 148 11.12 3.15 -7.35
CA ASP A 148 9.84 2.47 -7.45
C ASP A 148 9.01 2.72 -6.20
N TYR A 149 7.69 2.52 -6.31
CA TYR A 149 6.74 2.72 -5.21
C TYR A 149 5.97 1.44 -4.92
N TRP A 150 5.81 1.12 -3.62
CA TRP A 150 4.86 0.14 -3.13
C TRP A 150 3.78 0.84 -2.32
N VAL A 151 2.53 0.62 -2.65
CA VAL A 151 1.38 1.27 -1.99
C VAL A 151 0.49 0.21 -1.35
N GLU A 152 0.26 0.34 -0.04
CA GLU A 152 -0.63 -0.57 0.70
C GLU A 152 -2.01 -0.67 0.04
N GLY A 153 -2.53 -1.87 -0.13
CA GLY A 153 -3.83 -2.10 -0.75
C GLY A 153 -3.86 -1.98 -2.26
N ILE A 154 -2.78 -1.47 -2.87
CA ILE A 154 -2.66 -1.29 -4.31
C ILE A 154 -1.61 -2.24 -4.89
N GLY A 155 -0.41 -2.25 -4.32
CA GLY A 155 0.74 -2.99 -4.82
C GLY A 155 1.84 -2.07 -5.35
N PRO A 156 2.77 -2.61 -6.16
CA PRO A 156 3.88 -1.85 -6.74
C PRO A 156 3.44 -1.06 -7.97
N ASN A 157 4.12 0.06 -8.24
CA ASN A 157 3.93 0.84 -9.47
C ASN A 157 4.49 0.16 -10.72
N THR A 158 5.32 -0.84 -10.52
CA THR A 158 5.85 -1.71 -11.57
C THR A 158 5.28 -3.11 -11.40
N ASP A 159 5.22 -3.91 -12.47
CA ASP A 159 4.77 -5.31 -12.39
C ASP A 159 5.78 -6.20 -11.62
N TYR A 160 6.82 -5.61 -11.08
CA TYR A 160 7.79 -6.31 -10.26
C TYR A 160 7.24 -6.54 -8.84
N TRP A 161 6.32 -7.48 -8.75
CA TRP A 161 5.82 -8.03 -7.48
C TRP A 161 6.90 -8.80 -6.72
N ARG A 162 8.13 -8.78 -7.21
CA ARG A 162 9.27 -9.47 -6.62
C ARG A 162 10.19 -8.50 -5.91
N SER A 163 10.43 -8.78 -4.67
CA SER A 163 11.61 -8.26 -3.96
C SER A 163 12.94 -8.63 -4.66
N ASN A 164 12.91 -9.57 -5.59
CA ASN A 164 14.08 -10.30 -6.11
C ASN A 164 14.33 -10.14 -7.60
N ILE A 165 13.63 -9.29 -8.34
CA ILE A 165 13.97 -9.13 -9.76
C ILE A 165 15.10 -8.14 -9.91
N SER A 166 16.24 -8.64 -10.36
CA SER A 166 17.23 -7.82 -11.06
C SER A 166 16.51 -7.08 -12.18
N LYS A 167 16.76 -5.76 -12.29
CA LYS A 167 16.21 -4.95 -13.38
C LYS A 167 16.35 -5.72 -14.68
N PRO A 168 15.28 -5.83 -15.49
CA PRO A 168 15.35 -6.58 -16.72
C PRO A 168 16.51 -6.06 -17.55
N THR A 169 17.20 -6.98 -18.18
CA THR A 169 18.30 -6.67 -19.08
C THR A 169 17.74 -5.86 -20.25
N HIS A 170 17.95 -4.58 -20.19
CA HIS A 170 18.10 -3.60 -21.26
C HIS A 170 16.89 -3.13 -22.10
N MET A 171 15.74 -3.81 -22.18
CA MET A 171 14.74 -3.41 -23.18
C MET A 171 13.27 -3.56 -22.77
N GLU A 172 12.98 -4.00 -21.57
CA GLU A 172 11.60 -4.20 -21.13
C GLU A 172 11.36 -3.49 -19.81
N THR A 173 10.36 -2.60 -19.78
CA THR A 173 9.82 -2.03 -18.56
C THR A 173 8.36 -2.45 -18.42
N ARG A 174 7.92 -2.66 -17.19
CA ARG A 174 6.54 -3.01 -16.87
C ARG A 174 6.02 -2.01 -15.86
N GLU A 175 4.88 -1.43 -16.13
CA GLU A 175 4.29 -0.42 -15.28
C GLU A 175 2.81 -0.70 -15.04
N MET A 176 2.33 -0.39 -13.85
CA MET A 176 0.92 -0.39 -13.52
C MET A 176 0.30 0.94 -14.00
N LEU A 177 -0.77 0.84 -14.79
CA LEU A 177 -1.52 2.00 -15.27
C LEU A 177 -2.69 2.34 -14.35
N ALA A 178 -3.39 1.32 -13.85
CA ALA A 178 -4.55 1.49 -12.99
C ALA A 178 -4.83 0.23 -12.16
N CYS A 179 -5.38 0.43 -10.96
CA CYS A 179 -5.89 -0.62 -10.10
C CYS A 179 -7.39 -0.41 -9.89
N TYR A 180 -8.17 -1.47 -10.06
CA TYR A 180 -9.61 -1.49 -9.84
C TYR A 180 -9.96 -2.50 -8.75
N GLU A 181 -11.02 -2.21 -8.01
CA GLU A 181 -11.62 -3.14 -7.07
C GLU A 181 -13.13 -3.16 -7.30
N ASN A 182 -13.68 -4.36 -7.56
CA ASN A 182 -15.09 -4.54 -7.91
C ASN A 182 -15.55 -3.64 -9.07
N GLY A 183 -14.71 -3.47 -10.10
CA GLY A 183 -14.98 -2.65 -11.28
C GLY A 183 -14.85 -1.14 -11.07
N LYS A 184 -14.57 -0.68 -9.84
CA LYS A 184 -14.37 0.75 -9.54
C LYS A 184 -12.88 1.08 -9.53
N LEU A 185 -12.50 2.18 -10.20
CA LEU A 185 -11.12 2.68 -10.16
C LEU A 185 -10.74 3.04 -8.72
N LEU A 186 -9.68 2.41 -8.23
CA LEU A 186 -9.15 2.59 -6.89
C LEU A 186 -7.92 3.49 -6.90
N PHE A 187 -7.03 3.30 -7.88
CA PHE A 187 -5.76 3.98 -7.99
C PHE A 187 -5.30 4.01 -9.45
N SER A 188 -4.56 5.04 -9.86
CA SER A 188 -4.01 5.20 -11.21
C SER A 188 -2.51 5.47 -11.18
N LYS A 189 -1.86 5.37 -12.33
CA LYS A 189 -0.42 5.69 -12.46
C LYS A 189 -0.11 7.09 -11.93
N ASP A 190 -0.96 8.09 -12.25
CA ASP A 190 -0.76 9.47 -11.83
C ASP A 190 -0.86 9.65 -10.30
N ASP A 191 -1.49 8.72 -9.59
CA ASP A 191 -1.61 8.78 -8.15
C ASP A 191 -0.31 8.42 -7.43
N PHE A 192 0.63 7.69 -8.05
CA PHE A 192 1.93 7.40 -7.46
C PHE A 192 2.79 8.66 -7.30
N ASP A 193 2.66 9.61 -8.23
CA ASP A 193 3.45 10.84 -8.29
C ASP A 193 2.80 12.01 -7.53
N LYS A 194 1.61 11.79 -6.91
CA LYS A 194 0.98 12.82 -6.07
C LYS A 194 1.87 13.20 -4.90
N GLU A 195 1.73 14.48 -4.51
CA GLU A 195 2.43 15.01 -3.34
C GLU A 195 2.16 14.16 -2.10
N ALA A 196 3.24 13.74 -1.44
CA ALA A 196 3.17 12.85 -0.29
C ALA A 196 2.82 13.63 0.98
N TYR A 197 1.96 13.05 1.78
CA TYR A 197 1.70 13.52 3.14
C TYR A 197 2.67 12.80 4.09
N LYS A 198 3.63 13.53 4.65
CA LYS A 198 4.52 12.97 5.68
C LYS A 198 3.69 12.55 6.88
N ARG A 199 3.71 11.27 7.23
CA ARG A 199 3.20 10.80 8.52
C ARG A 199 4.04 11.46 9.61
N VAL A 200 3.38 12.14 10.55
CA VAL A 200 4.06 12.58 11.78
C VAL A 200 4.37 11.33 12.58
N GLU A 201 5.64 11.12 12.90
CA GLU A 201 6.18 9.91 13.56
C GLU A 201 5.57 9.56 14.94
N ASN A 202 4.57 10.26 15.41
CA ASN A 202 3.99 10.15 16.75
C ASN A 202 2.54 9.65 16.79
N GLY A 203 2.04 8.91 15.79
CA GLY A 203 0.75 8.23 15.87
C GLY A 203 -0.49 9.13 16.05
N VAL A 204 -0.35 10.43 15.95
CA VAL A 204 -1.47 11.37 15.93
C VAL A 204 -1.81 11.62 14.48
N ASN A 205 -2.96 11.12 14.03
CA ASN A 205 -3.51 11.48 12.72
C ASN A 205 -3.55 13.01 12.64
N SER A 206 -2.73 13.61 11.79
CA SER A 206 -2.84 15.04 11.50
C SER A 206 -4.19 15.26 10.85
N ILE A 207 -5.07 15.99 11.55
CA ILE A 207 -6.30 16.49 10.95
C ILE A 207 -5.85 17.47 9.88
N THR A 208 -6.02 17.13 8.62
CA THR A 208 -5.76 18.03 7.49
C THR A 208 -6.77 19.17 7.58
N VAL A 209 -6.34 20.32 8.03
CA VAL A 209 -7.14 21.53 7.95
C VAL A 209 -7.09 21.96 6.48
N GLN A 210 -8.19 21.78 5.77
CA GLN A 210 -8.34 22.34 4.42
C GLN A 210 -8.07 23.85 4.49
N LYS A 211 -7.08 24.28 3.74
CA LYS A 211 -6.69 25.68 3.61
C LYS A 211 -7.79 26.39 2.81
N GLY A 212 -8.80 26.93 3.48
CA GLY A 212 -9.91 27.61 2.79
C GLY A 212 -11.09 27.99 3.66
N GLU A 213 -11.21 27.46 4.87
CA GLU A 213 -12.21 27.93 5.84
C GLU A 213 -11.56 28.81 6.89
N GLU A 214 -12.25 29.91 7.27
CA GLU A 214 -11.86 30.78 8.39
C GLU A 214 -11.42 29.93 9.58
N SER A 215 -10.27 30.26 10.17
CA SER A 215 -9.60 29.49 11.23
C SER A 215 -10.57 29.06 12.33
N ALA A 216 -10.97 27.80 12.29
CA ALA A 216 -11.90 27.25 13.26
C ALA A 216 -11.20 27.12 14.63
N THR A 217 -11.88 27.55 15.67
CA THR A 217 -11.40 27.50 17.05
C THR A 217 -12.07 26.34 17.78
N TYR A 218 -11.29 25.56 18.52
CA TYR A 218 -11.76 24.40 19.25
C TYR A 218 -11.40 24.48 20.73
N ASP A 219 -12.25 23.99 21.61
CA ASP A 219 -11.92 23.79 23.03
C ASP A 219 -10.96 22.60 23.20
N MET A 220 -10.48 22.38 24.42
CA MET A 220 -9.60 21.25 24.74
C MET A 220 -10.28 19.88 24.59
N GLY A 221 -11.60 19.84 24.49
CA GLY A 221 -12.39 18.63 24.21
C GLY A 221 -12.63 18.39 22.72
N GLY A 222 -12.06 19.21 21.82
CA GLY A 222 -12.24 19.10 20.36
C GLY A 222 -13.57 19.61 19.83
N ARG A 223 -14.36 20.37 20.63
CA ARG A 223 -15.62 20.97 20.18
C ARG A 223 -15.33 22.34 19.55
N ARG A 224 -15.91 22.62 18.40
CA ARG A 224 -15.81 23.92 17.75
C ARG A 224 -16.47 24.98 18.63
N ILE A 225 -15.77 26.09 18.86
CA ILE A 225 -16.28 27.24 19.63
C ILE A 225 -16.17 28.52 18.77
N ASN A 226 -17.15 29.41 18.90
CA ASN A 226 -17.16 30.65 18.13
C ASN A 226 -16.20 31.71 18.71
N ALA A 227 -16.02 31.71 20.03
CA ALA A 227 -15.06 32.58 20.71
C ALA A 227 -14.64 31.96 22.06
N PRO A 228 -13.35 31.87 22.36
CA PRO A 228 -12.89 31.42 23.67
C PRO A 228 -13.13 32.47 24.74
N ARG A 229 -13.45 32.06 25.97
CA ARG A 229 -13.62 32.95 27.11
C ARG A 229 -12.26 33.37 27.68
N LYS A 230 -12.19 34.55 28.28
CA LYS A 230 -10.95 35.04 28.92
C LYS A 230 -10.39 33.99 29.89
N GLY A 231 -9.10 33.63 29.71
CA GLY A 231 -8.41 32.61 30.47
C GLY A 231 -8.63 31.18 29.99
N GLU A 232 -9.47 30.95 29.00
CA GLU A 232 -9.73 29.63 28.42
C GLU A 232 -8.59 29.22 27.46
N ILE A 233 -8.22 27.93 27.51
CA ILE A 233 -7.24 27.35 26.58
C ILE A 233 -8.03 26.80 25.38
N TYR A 234 -7.59 27.16 24.20
CA TYR A 234 -8.21 26.74 22.94
C TYR A 234 -7.16 26.36 21.88
N ILE A 235 -7.58 25.69 20.83
CA ILE A 235 -6.77 25.32 19.67
C ILE A 235 -7.27 26.11 18.47
N GLN A 236 -6.38 26.83 17.81
CA GLN A 236 -6.64 27.56 16.57
C GLN A 236 -5.48 27.34 15.62
N ASP A 237 -5.75 26.95 14.37
CA ASP A 237 -4.74 26.61 13.36
C ASP A 237 -3.74 25.55 13.85
N GLY A 238 -4.24 24.55 14.62
CA GLY A 238 -3.41 23.52 15.23
C GLY A 238 -2.52 23.97 16.38
N VAL A 239 -2.59 25.24 16.77
CA VAL A 239 -1.78 25.83 17.84
C VAL A 239 -2.61 26.04 19.10
N LYS A 240 -2.08 25.56 20.25
CA LYS A 240 -2.67 25.78 21.57
C LYS A 240 -2.44 27.23 22.01
N ARG A 241 -3.52 27.95 22.34
CA ARG A 241 -3.52 29.36 22.76
C ARG A 241 -4.31 29.54 24.06
N MET A 242 -4.07 30.67 24.74
CA MET A 242 -4.86 31.10 25.89
C MET A 242 -5.54 32.43 25.56
N ALA A 243 -6.84 32.52 25.74
CA ALA A 243 -7.60 33.76 25.56
C ALA A 243 -7.22 34.78 26.65
N ARG A 244 -6.82 35.97 26.23
CA ARG A 244 -6.43 37.07 27.12
C ARG A 244 -7.59 38.03 27.42
#